data_00df8e8f10f8a2b7ab3f8205797f49c3
#
_entry.id   00df8e8f10f8a2b7ab3f8205797f49c3
#
_cell.length_a   1.000
_cell.length_b   1.000
_cell.length_c   1.000
_cell.angle_alpha   90.00
_cell.angle_beta   90.00
_cell.angle_gamma   90.00
#
_symmetry.space_group_name_H-M   'P 1'
#
loop_
_entity.id
_entity.type
_entity.pdbx_description
1 polymer ?
#
loop_
_entity_poly.entity_id
_entity_poly.type
_entity_poly.pdbx_seq_one_letter_code
_entity_poly.pdbx_strand_id
1 'polypeptide(L)'
;MLIVPSERTDFMDEFYLACNDKCFKCIFLNPQNQYLLGLLIESVTGYKYSNMNYSNVEKNVNMYIKRKYLDMNLDSKDAIVNIEMNRFNRNYIRPRNTSFICDCYSNNVLTNGKYTEDKDVIQINFSYGIKGNVPIKKYMILNTNRNDQKPRIKNFKIYEVNMDYIMRYWYNRNKQEVNIDKIIEYRYFIMLSLNLNELEELYEITKDERIRDFMKELENANTLPEFRQFITEEQDKEFILNTVRYEGEKRGEKRGEARGEKKGILKSKLETARNMLKEKFSIETISRLTGLSINQIKNISL
;
A
#
# COMPACT_ATOMS: atom_id res chain seq x y z
N MET A 1 1.84 14.41 -13.02
CA MET A 1 2.92 14.57 -12.03
C MET A 1 2.25 15.21 -10.83
N LEU A 2 1.88 14.42 -9.81
CA LEU A 2 1.31 14.93 -8.58
C LEU A 2 2.46 15.57 -7.80
N ILE A 3 2.35 16.88 -7.58
CA ILE A 3 3.27 17.63 -6.73
C ILE A 3 3.02 17.15 -5.29
N VAL A 4 3.95 16.39 -4.75
CA VAL A 4 4.04 16.16 -3.32
C VAL A 4 4.67 17.41 -2.74
N PRO A 5 4.03 18.15 -1.84
CA PRO A 5 4.66 19.29 -1.19
C PRO A 5 5.84 18.78 -0.37
N SER A 6 7.05 19.06 -0.81
CA SER A 6 8.26 18.99 0.01
C SER A 6 8.50 20.40 0.49
N GLU A 7 8.05 20.73 1.71
CA GLU A 7 8.73 21.70 2.55
C GLU A 7 7.92 21.88 3.85
N ARG A 8 8.63 21.91 4.95
CA ARG A 8 8.12 22.04 6.30
C ARG A 8 7.39 23.36 6.46
N THR A 9 6.07 23.33 6.59
CA THR A 9 5.26 24.38 7.20
C THR A 9 4.76 23.87 8.54
N ASP A 10 4.57 24.77 9.49
CA ASP A 10 4.17 24.49 10.86
C ASP A 10 3.03 23.47 10.92
N PHE A 11 3.30 22.32 11.54
CA PHE A 11 2.46 21.11 11.54
C PHE A 11 1.08 21.29 12.20
N MET A 12 0.74 22.48 12.69
CA MET A 12 -0.53 22.76 13.34
C MET A 12 -1.69 23.04 12.38
N ASP A 13 -1.41 23.38 11.10
CA ASP A 13 -2.44 23.82 10.14
C ASP A 13 -2.67 22.86 8.97
N GLU A 14 -2.05 21.67 8.96
CA GLU A 14 -2.25 20.71 7.88
C GLU A 14 -3.62 20.03 7.99
N PHE A 15 -4.44 20.14 6.92
CA PHE A 15 -5.73 19.48 6.80
C PHE A 15 -5.56 18.10 6.14
N TYR A 16 -6.01 17.05 6.81
CA TYR A 16 -5.89 15.67 6.35
C TYR A 16 -7.14 15.20 5.63
N LEU A 17 -6.98 14.75 4.39
CA LEU A 17 -8.06 14.14 3.61
C LEU A 17 -8.33 12.71 4.11
N ALA A 18 -9.56 12.22 3.89
CA ALA A 18 -9.93 10.87 4.31
C ALA A 18 -9.18 9.75 3.57
N CYS A 19 -8.52 10.03 2.44
CA CYS A 19 -7.60 9.07 1.83
C CYS A 19 -6.29 8.89 2.61
N ASN A 20 -6.03 9.68 3.65
CA ASN A 20 -5.01 9.39 4.64
C ASN A 20 -5.51 8.26 5.54
N ASP A 21 -4.70 7.20 5.71
CA ASP A 21 -5.06 6.01 6.47
C ASP A 21 -5.58 6.30 7.88
N LYS A 22 -4.96 7.25 8.58
CA LYS A 22 -5.32 7.60 9.95
C LYS A 22 -6.59 8.45 10.02
N CYS A 23 -6.75 9.39 9.09
CA CYS A 23 -7.96 10.17 8.95
C CYS A 23 -9.14 9.25 8.58
N PHE A 24 -8.92 8.30 7.67
CA PHE A 24 -9.88 7.26 7.31
C PHE A 24 -10.35 6.47 8.54
N LYS A 25 -9.40 5.98 9.34
CA LYS A 25 -9.71 5.26 10.58
C LYS A 25 -10.45 6.13 11.59
N CYS A 26 -10.01 7.37 11.79
CA CYS A 26 -10.65 8.31 12.72
C CYS A 26 -12.13 8.53 12.38
N ILE A 27 -12.46 8.70 11.09
CA ILE A 27 -13.83 8.90 10.65
C ILE A 27 -14.63 7.59 10.74
N PHE A 28 -14.14 6.52 10.16
CA PHE A 28 -14.94 5.32 9.92
C PHE A 28 -14.93 4.31 11.06
N LEU A 29 -14.00 4.40 12.03
CA LEU A 29 -14.07 3.61 13.27
C LEU A 29 -15.08 4.19 14.27
N ASN A 30 -15.54 5.42 14.09
CA ASN A 30 -16.63 5.96 14.89
C ASN A 30 -17.93 5.17 14.60
N PRO A 31 -18.56 4.56 15.64
CA PRO A 31 -19.79 3.79 15.46
C PRO A 31 -20.94 4.58 14.81
N GLN A 32 -21.00 5.90 15.01
CA GLN A 32 -22.01 6.76 14.42
C GLN A 32 -21.88 6.86 12.89
N ASN A 33 -20.67 6.59 12.35
CA ASN A 33 -20.36 6.71 10.93
C ASN A 33 -20.39 5.36 10.17
N GLN A 34 -20.83 4.28 10.84
CA GLN A 34 -20.91 2.97 10.21
C GLN A 34 -21.77 2.95 8.94
N TYR A 35 -22.80 3.78 8.87
CA TYR A 35 -23.65 3.87 7.68
C TYR A 35 -22.88 4.40 6.46
N LEU A 36 -21.95 5.36 6.63
CA LEU A 36 -21.09 5.87 5.57
C LEU A 36 -20.13 4.79 5.07
N LEU A 37 -19.59 3.99 5.98
CA LEU A 37 -18.76 2.85 5.62
C LEU A 37 -19.57 1.78 4.87
N GLY A 38 -20.80 1.53 5.32
CA GLY A 38 -21.75 0.66 4.62
C GLY A 38 -22.00 1.08 3.18
N LEU A 39 -22.14 2.38 2.91
CA LEU A 39 -22.28 2.93 1.56
C LEU A 39 -21.04 2.70 0.68
N LEU A 40 -19.84 2.83 1.23
CA LEU A 40 -18.60 2.52 0.51
C LEU A 40 -18.55 1.04 0.13
N ILE A 41 -18.86 0.14 1.06
CA ILE A 41 -18.86 -1.30 0.83
C ILE A 41 -19.92 -1.67 -0.22
N GLU A 42 -21.13 -1.14 -0.10
CA GLU A 42 -22.22 -1.36 -1.05
C GLU A 42 -21.84 -0.86 -2.46
N SER A 43 -21.21 0.31 -2.55
CA SER A 43 -20.76 0.89 -3.83
C SER A 43 -19.68 0.06 -4.53
N VAL A 44 -18.84 -0.67 -3.75
CA VAL A 44 -17.81 -1.56 -4.29
C VAL A 44 -18.39 -2.93 -4.66
N THR A 45 -19.18 -3.51 -3.77
CA THR A 45 -19.59 -4.92 -3.85
C THR A 45 -20.90 -5.14 -4.54
N GLY A 46 -21.77 -4.12 -4.55
CA GLY A 46 -23.17 -4.20 -4.97
C GLY A 46 -24.09 -4.86 -3.92
N TYR A 47 -23.58 -5.16 -2.72
CA TYR A 47 -24.34 -5.80 -1.64
C TYR A 47 -24.37 -4.94 -0.39
N LYS A 48 -25.55 -4.87 0.22
CA LYS A 48 -25.75 -4.22 1.52
C LYS A 48 -25.64 -5.26 2.62
N TYR A 49 -24.62 -5.12 3.45
CA TYR A 49 -24.43 -5.97 4.62
C TYR A 49 -25.06 -5.30 5.85
N SER A 50 -25.82 -6.07 6.62
CA SER A 50 -26.47 -5.59 7.84
C SER A 50 -25.62 -5.86 9.07
N ASN A 51 -25.73 -5.00 10.09
CA ASN A 51 -25.14 -5.20 11.42
C ASN A 51 -23.63 -5.50 11.39
N MET A 52 -22.85 -4.67 10.70
CA MET A 52 -21.40 -4.76 10.73
C MET A 52 -20.87 -4.26 12.07
N ASN A 53 -20.07 -5.09 12.75
CA ASN A 53 -19.37 -4.72 13.95
C ASN A 53 -17.87 -4.67 13.66
N TYR A 54 -17.17 -3.71 14.28
CA TYR A 54 -15.72 -3.70 14.22
C TYR A 54 -15.17 -4.91 14.98
N SER A 55 -14.48 -5.80 14.30
CA SER A 55 -13.70 -6.82 14.97
C SER A 55 -12.33 -6.22 15.32
N ASN A 56 -11.93 -6.30 16.59
CA ASN A 56 -10.65 -5.77 17.08
C ASN A 56 -9.49 -6.25 16.20
N VAL A 57 -8.75 -5.31 15.70
CA VAL A 57 -7.71 -5.43 14.66
C VAL A 57 -6.45 -6.14 15.17
N GLU A 58 -6.30 -6.31 16.48
CA GLU A 58 -5.17 -7.05 17.07
C GLU A 58 -5.48 -8.55 17.15
N LYS A 59 -5.32 -9.26 16.04
CA LYS A 59 -5.21 -10.72 16.14
C LYS A 59 -3.81 -11.09 16.63
N ASN A 60 -3.71 -11.65 17.81
CA ASN A 60 -2.51 -12.30 18.35
C ASN A 60 -2.12 -13.45 17.41
N VAL A 61 -1.30 -13.15 16.44
CA VAL A 61 -0.62 -14.14 15.61
C VAL A 61 0.67 -14.50 16.33
N ASN A 62 0.94 -15.79 16.51
CA ASN A 62 2.09 -16.39 17.18
C ASN A 62 3.33 -15.50 17.31
N MET A 63 3.99 -15.51 18.47
CA MET A 63 5.13 -14.68 18.88
C MET A 63 6.26 -14.54 17.85
N TYR A 64 6.30 -15.33 16.79
CA TYR A 64 7.31 -15.33 15.72
C TYR A 64 6.86 -14.68 14.40
N ILE A 65 5.58 -14.25 14.28
CA ILE A 65 5.07 -13.61 13.06
C ILE A 65 4.84 -12.13 13.36
N LYS A 66 5.43 -11.25 12.55
CA LYS A 66 5.18 -9.79 12.61
C LYS A 66 3.69 -9.53 12.76
N ARG A 67 3.30 -8.75 13.79
CA ARG A 67 1.92 -8.30 13.99
C ARG A 67 1.41 -7.69 12.69
N LYS A 68 0.37 -8.27 12.13
CA LYS A 68 -0.32 -7.74 10.95
C LYS A 68 -1.39 -6.78 11.45
N TYR A 69 -1.22 -5.51 11.14
CA TYR A 69 -2.24 -4.51 11.37
C TYR A 69 -3.10 -4.43 10.11
N LEU A 70 -4.38 -4.71 10.23
CA LEU A 70 -5.38 -4.46 9.22
C LEU A 70 -5.85 -3.00 9.37
N ASP A 71 -6.08 -2.31 8.24
CA ASP A 71 -6.56 -0.94 8.31
C ASP A 71 -7.94 -0.90 8.94
N MET A 72 -8.85 -1.75 8.46
CA MET A 72 -10.19 -1.85 9.01
C MET A 72 -10.76 -3.25 8.77
N ASN A 73 -11.18 -3.93 9.82
CA ASN A 73 -11.80 -5.25 9.73
C ASN A 73 -13.21 -5.21 10.36
N LEU A 74 -14.19 -5.56 9.57
CA LEU A 74 -15.60 -5.58 9.93
C LEU A 74 -16.12 -7.00 9.90
N ASP A 75 -16.87 -7.38 10.91
CA ASP A 75 -17.54 -8.68 11.00
C ASP A 75 -19.06 -8.46 11.06
N SER A 76 -19.77 -9.15 10.20
CA SER A 76 -21.23 -9.23 10.21
C SER A 76 -21.68 -10.70 10.26
N LYS A 77 -23.00 -10.93 10.29
CA LYS A 77 -23.53 -12.28 10.19
C LYS A 77 -23.15 -12.96 8.87
N ASP A 78 -23.09 -12.19 7.79
CA ASP A 78 -23.00 -12.72 6.43
C ASP A 78 -21.62 -12.48 5.77
N ALA A 79 -20.78 -11.62 6.35
CA ALA A 79 -19.48 -11.28 5.76
C ALA A 79 -18.45 -10.83 6.79
N ILE A 80 -17.18 -11.07 6.45
CA ILE A 80 -16.01 -10.41 7.02
C ILE A 80 -15.44 -9.52 5.93
N VAL A 81 -15.36 -8.22 6.20
CA VAL A 81 -14.86 -7.24 5.23
C VAL A 81 -13.60 -6.58 5.78
N ASN A 82 -12.49 -6.75 5.08
CA ASN A 82 -11.28 -6.00 5.36
C ASN A 82 -11.12 -4.88 4.33
N ILE A 83 -10.82 -3.68 4.81
CA ILE A 83 -10.65 -2.48 3.96
C ILE A 83 -9.23 -1.95 4.18
N GLU A 84 -8.54 -1.66 3.09
CA GLU A 84 -7.18 -1.14 3.06
C GLU A 84 -7.11 0.13 2.22
N MET A 85 -6.47 1.17 2.76
CA MET A 85 -6.18 2.42 2.07
C MET A 85 -4.72 2.44 1.61
N ASN A 86 -4.47 2.30 0.31
CA ASN A 86 -3.13 2.20 -0.28
C ASN A 86 -2.78 3.49 -1.05
N ARG A 87 -2.17 4.48 -0.39
CA ARG A 87 -1.79 5.76 -1.02
C ARG A 87 -0.67 5.64 -2.06
N PHE A 88 0.13 4.59 -1.98
CA PHE A 88 1.29 4.40 -2.85
C PHE A 88 1.30 2.99 -3.44
N ASN A 89 1.58 2.89 -4.73
CA ASN A 89 1.76 1.59 -5.38
C ASN A 89 3.20 1.10 -5.15
N ARG A 90 3.35 0.08 -4.29
CA ARG A 90 4.63 -0.58 -4.01
C ARG A 90 4.49 -2.08 -4.20
N ASN A 91 5.56 -2.75 -4.64
CA ASN A 91 5.54 -4.18 -4.98
C ASN A 91 5.08 -5.10 -3.83
N TYR A 92 5.24 -4.68 -2.58
CA TYR A 92 4.84 -5.47 -1.41
C TYR A 92 3.35 -5.34 -1.05
N ILE A 93 2.61 -4.36 -1.58
CA ILE A 93 1.21 -4.09 -1.19
C ILE A 93 0.32 -5.28 -1.56
N ARG A 94 0.40 -5.79 -2.79
CA ARG A 94 -0.40 -6.95 -3.21
C ARG A 94 -0.14 -8.20 -2.37
N PRO A 95 1.10 -8.66 -2.17
CA PRO A 95 1.37 -9.80 -1.29
C PRO A 95 0.88 -9.57 0.13
N ARG A 96 1.06 -8.36 0.67
CA ARG A 96 0.58 -7.99 2.01
C ARG A 96 -0.95 -8.13 2.11
N ASN A 97 -1.68 -7.47 1.22
CA ASN A 97 -3.13 -7.46 1.25
C ASN A 97 -3.72 -8.87 0.98
N THR A 98 -3.10 -9.64 0.07
CA THR A 98 -3.46 -11.04 -0.16
C THR A 98 -3.24 -11.89 1.10
N SER A 99 -2.15 -11.67 1.83
CA SER A 99 -1.89 -12.36 3.08
C SER A 99 -2.97 -12.04 4.14
N PHE A 100 -3.47 -10.80 4.18
CA PHE A 100 -4.52 -10.41 5.11
C PHE A 100 -5.83 -11.13 4.85
N ILE A 101 -6.29 -11.18 3.60
CA ILE A 101 -7.53 -11.89 3.27
C ILE A 101 -7.39 -13.40 3.49
N CYS A 102 -6.21 -13.99 3.24
CA CYS A 102 -5.97 -15.41 3.53
C CYS A 102 -6.09 -15.70 5.01
N ASP A 103 -5.57 -14.83 5.88
CA ASP A 103 -5.72 -14.96 7.34
C ASP A 103 -7.19 -14.82 7.76
N CYS A 104 -7.92 -13.85 7.20
CA CYS A 104 -9.35 -13.68 7.45
C CYS A 104 -10.14 -14.92 7.01
N TYR A 105 -9.84 -15.46 5.85
CA TYR A 105 -10.49 -16.67 5.33
C TYR A 105 -10.19 -17.88 6.20
N SER A 106 -8.93 -18.14 6.53
CA SER A 106 -8.51 -19.26 7.35
C SER A 106 -9.20 -19.24 8.72
N ASN A 107 -9.29 -18.08 9.35
CA ASN A 107 -9.97 -17.94 10.65
C ASN A 107 -11.49 -18.07 10.54
N ASN A 108 -12.10 -17.71 9.41
CA ASN A 108 -13.55 -17.84 9.21
C ASN A 108 -13.95 -19.29 8.94
N VAL A 109 -13.16 -20.01 8.15
CA VAL A 109 -13.47 -21.40 7.75
C VAL A 109 -13.37 -22.35 8.94
N LEU A 110 -12.49 -22.11 9.91
CA LEU A 110 -12.34 -22.94 11.10
C LEU A 110 -13.18 -22.37 12.26
N THR A 111 -14.42 -22.79 12.35
CA THR A 111 -15.36 -22.37 13.40
C THR A 111 -15.79 -23.56 14.24
N ASN A 112 -15.60 -23.47 15.58
CA ASN A 112 -16.01 -24.51 16.54
C ASN A 112 -15.50 -25.92 16.20
N GLY A 113 -14.27 -26.03 15.69
CA GLY A 113 -13.65 -27.30 15.32
C GLY A 113 -14.21 -27.93 14.03
N LYS A 114 -14.96 -27.18 13.22
CA LYS A 114 -15.50 -27.61 11.93
C LYS A 114 -15.06 -26.64 10.84
N TYR A 115 -14.89 -27.16 9.62
CA TYR A 115 -14.68 -26.34 8.43
C TYR A 115 -16.03 -25.95 7.82
N THR A 116 -16.31 -24.63 7.80
CA THR A 116 -17.53 -24.06 7.22
C THR A 116 -17.19 -22.90 6.29
N GLU A 117 -18.05 -22.61 5.32
CA GLU A 117 -17.94 -21.45 4.43
C GLU A 117 -19.19 -20.57 4.59
N ASP A 118 -19.53 -20.19 5.81
CA ASP A 118 -20.82 -19.57 6.14
C ASP A 118 -20.85 -18.06 5.81
N LYS A 119 -19.67 -17.40 5.80
CA LYS A 119 -19.56 -15.96 5.56
C LYS A 119 -18.74 -15.63 4.30
N ASP A 120 -19.12 -14.57 3.63
CA ASP A 120 -18.25 -13.94 2.62
C ASP A 120 -17.00 -13.37 3.29
N VAL A 121 -15.83 -13.60 2.71
CA VAL A 121 -14.57 -12.96 3.10
C VAL A 121 -14.13 -12.03 1.98
N ILE A 122 -14.15 -10.75 2.28
CA ILE A 122 -14.01 -9.68 1.30
C ILE A 122 -12.84 -8.79 1.68
N GLN A 123 -11.95 -8.57 0.72
CA GLN A 123 -10.91 -7.56 0.80
C GLN A 123 -11.24 -6.41 -0.16
N ILE A 124 -11.30 -5.19 0.33
CA ILE A 124 -11.46 -3.98 -0.47
C ILE A 124 -10.19 -3.15 -0.35
N ASN A 125 -9.55 -2.91 -1.48
CA ASN A 125 -8.34 -2.10 -1.57
C ASN A 125 -8.66 -0.80 -2.31
N PHE A 126 -8.65 0.35 -1.63
CA PHE A 126 -8.63 1.66 -2.27
C PHE A 126 -7.19 2.01 -2.62
N SER A 127 -6.86 2.00 -3.91
CA SER A 127 -5.47 2.06 -4.36
C SER A 127 -5.20 3.25 -5.27
N TYR A 128 -4.12 3.98 -4.94
CA TYR A 128 -3.56 5.06 -5.75
C TYR A 128 -2.25 4.60 -6.42
N GLY A 129 -1.85 5.28 -7.49
CA GLY A 129 -0.63 4.96 -8.24
C GLY A 129 -0.74 3.71 -9.11
N ILE A 130 -1.95 3.16 -9.31
CA ILE A 130 -2.15 1.98 -10.16
C ILE A 130 -2.55 2.37 -11.58
N LYS A 131 -1.97 1.68 -12.56
CA LYS A 131 -2.28 1.89 -13.97
C LYS A 131 -3.52 1.10 -14.40
N GLY A 132 -4.30 1.66 -15.31
CA GLY A 132 -5.41 0.95 -15.95
C GLY A 132 -6.66 1.84 -16.12
N ASN A 133 -7.62 1.31 -16.89
CA ASN A 133 -8.84 2.02 -17.29
C ASN A 133 -10.10 1.33 -16.75
N VAL A 134 -9.97 0.54 -15.69
CA VAL A 134 -11.08 -0.14 -15.03
C VAL A 134 -11.19 0.42 -13.61
N PRO A 135 -12.36 0.98 -13.22
CA PRO A 135 -12.54 1.63 -11.92
C PRO A 135 -12.47 0.64 -10.76
N ILE A 136 -13.11 -0.53 -10.91
CA ILE A 136 -13.16 -1.55 -9.88
C ILE A 136 -12.88 -2.91 -10.53
N LYS A 137 -11.86 -3.61 -10.04
CA LYS A 137 -11.55 -4.98 -10.44
C LYS A 137 -11.93 -5.93 -9.32
N LYS A 138 -12.66 -7.00 -9.67
CA LYS A 138 -13.00 -8.09 -8.77
C LYS A 138 -12.14 -9.30 -9.09
N TYR A 139 -11.47 -9.85 -8.07
CA TYR A 139 -10.69 -11.07 -8.16
C TYR A 139 -11.36 -12.18 -7.34
N MET A 140 -11.38 -13.38 -7.92
CA MET A 140 -11.94 -14.58 -7.31
C MET A 140 -11.07 -15.78 -7.69
N ILE A 141 -11.13 -16.85 -6.91
CA ILE A 141 -10.50 -18.13 -7.25
C ILE A 141 -11.46 -18.91 -8.12
N LEU A 142 -11.14 -19.02 -9.41
CA LEU A 142 -11.99 -19.68 -10.41
C LEU A 142 -11.36 -21.01 -10.86
N ASN A 143 -12.23 -21.91 -11.32
CA ASN A 143 -11.80 -23.05 -12.14
C ASN A 143 -11.33 -22.52 -13.51
N THR A 144 -10.11 -22.90 -13.93
CA THR A 144 -9.54 -22.49 -15.22
C THR A 144 -10.06 -23.33 -16.39
N ASN A 145 -10.86 -24.35 -16.13
CA ASN A 145 -11.52 -25.13 -17.18
C ASN A 145 -12.51 -24.21 -17.92
N ARG A 146 -12.33 -24.08 -19.23
CA ARG A 146 -13.13 -23.15 -20.07
C ARG A 146 -14.64 -23.41 -20.02
N ASN A 147 -15.08 -24.60 -19.66
CA ASN A 147 -16.48 -24.98 -19.61
C ASN A 147 -17.14 -24.73 -18.25
N ASP A 148 -16.38 -24.39 -17.22
CA ASP A 148 -16.88 -24.13 -15.88
C ASP A 148 -16.18 -22.91 -15.26
N GLN A 149 -16.84 -21.75 -15.35
CA GLN A 149 -16.35 -20.48 -14.76
C GLN A 149 -16.85 -20.28 -13.33
N LYS A 150 -17.35 -21.32 -12.68
CA LYS A 150 -17.80 -21.20 -11.30
C LYS A 150 -16.63 -20.98 -10.35
N PRO A 151 -16.80 -20.09 -9.34
CA PRO A 151 -15.76 -19.91 -8.34
C PRO A 151 -15.50 -21.24 -7.60
N ARG A 152 -14.23 -21.61 -7.45
CA ARG A 152 -13.83 -22.74 -6.60
C ARG A 152 -14.13 -22.46 -5.13
N ILE A 153 -13.92 -21.21 -4.72
CA ILE A 153 -14.24 -20.68 -3.41
C ILE A 153 -15.16 -19.47 -3.64
N LYS A 154 -16.44 -19.61 -3.35
CA LYS A 154 -17.44 -18.58 -3.62
C LYS A 154 -17.26 -17.36 -2.71
N ASN A 155 -16.84 -17.60 -1.48
CA ASN A 155 -16.86 -16.63 -0.39
C ASN A 155 -15.52 -15.87 -0.26
N PHE A 156 -14.58 -16.04 -1.18
CA PHE A 156 -13.29 -15.33 -1.20
C PHE A 156 -13.27 -14.32 -2.35
N LYS A 157 -13.30 -13.02 -2.02
CA LYS A 157 -13.42 -11.94 -2.99
C LYS A 157 -12.44 -10.82 -2.68
N ILE A 158 -11.67 -10.36 -3.67
CA ILE A 158 -10.82 -9.17 -3.56
C ILE A 158 -11.34 -8.13 -4.54
N TYR A 159 -11.55 -6.92 -4.05
CA TYR A 159 -11.88 -5.77 -4.87
C TYR A 159 -10.72 -4.78 -4.85
N GLU A 160 -10.29 -4.35 -6.03
CA GLU A 160 -9.28 -3.33 -6.24
C GLU A 160 -9.95 -2.11 -6.86
N VAL A 161 -10.09 -1.04 -6.09
CA VAL A 161 -10.66 0.25 -6.50
C VAL A 161 -9.55 1.15 -6.99
N ASN A 162 -9.56 1.51 -8.27
CA ASN A 162 -8.56 2.39 -8.88
C ASN A 162 -8.94 3.85 -8.64
N MET A 163 -8.43 4.42 -7.56
CA MET A 163 -8.74 5.80 -7.18
C MET A 163 -8.26 6.82 -8.20
N ASP A 164 -7.08 6.62 -8.82
CA ASP A 164 -6.59 7.55 -9.85
C ASP A 164 -7.51 7.58 -11.09
N TYR A 165 -8.05 6.43 -11.48
CA TYR A 165 -9.00 6.38 -12.59
C TYR A 165 -10.31 7.11 -12.26
N ILE A 166 -10.84 6.89 -11.07
CA ILE A 166 -12.07 7.52 -10.58
C ILE A 166 -11.90 9.03 -10.44
N MET A 167 -10.79 9.47 -9.83
CA MET A 167 -10.52 10.90 -9.63
C MET A 167 -10.31 11.69 -10.91
N ARG A 168 -10.04 11.04 -12.06
CA ARG A 168 -10.01 11.74 -13.36
C ARG A 168 -11.33 12.40 -13.70
N TYR A 169 -12.47 11.82 -13.32
CA TYR A 169 -13.79 12.42 -13.54
C TYR A 169 -13.93 13.71 -12.74
N TRP A 170 -13.47 13.71 -11.49
CA TRP A 170 -13.47 14.89 -10.64
C TRP A 170 -12.56 16.00 -11.17
N TYR A 171 -11.31 15.68 -11.46
CA TYR A 171 -10.32 16.68 -11.93
C TYR A 171 -10.66 17.27 -13.31
N ASN A 172 -11.48 16.60 -14.08
CA ASN A 172 -11.93 17.10 -15.39
C ASN A 172 -13.36 17.68 -15.34
N ARG A 173 -13.99 17.86 -14.18
CA ARG A 173 -15.40 18.28 -14.04
C ARG A 173 -15.77 19.59 -14.74
N ASN A 174 -14.80 20.45 -14.93
CA ASN A 174 -15.01 21.77 -15.57
C ASN A 174 -14.74 21.76 -17.10
N LYS A 175 -14.47 20.60 -17.70
CA LYS A 175 -14.27 20.48 -19.17
C LYS A 175 -15.61 20.20 -19.88
N GLN A 176 -15.74 20.64 -21.13
CA GLN A 176 -16.99 20.54 -21.90
C GLN A 176 -17.53 19.12 -22.12
N GLU A 177 -16.72 18.08 -21.91
CA GLU A 177 -17.10 16.67 -22.15
C GLU A 177 -17.18 15.84 -20.86
N VAL A 178 -17.45 16.46 -19.71
CA VAL A 178 -17.49 15.72 -18.44
C VAL A 178 -18.76 14.88 -18.33
N ASN A 179 -18.57 13.63 -18.02
CA ASN A 179 -19.65 12.73 -17.69
C ASN A 179 -20.04 12.89 -16.21
N ILE A 180 -20.98 13.77 -15.92
CA ILE A 180 -21.52 14.05 -14.59
C ILE A 180 -22.09 12.77 -13.95
N ASP A 181 -22.70 11.89 -14.75
CA ASP A 181 -23.27 10.63 -14.25
C ASP A 181 -22.18 9.76 -13.59
N LYS A 182 -20.95 9.82 -14.10
CA LYS A 182 -19.81 9.12 -13.49
C LYS A 182 -19.34 9.76 -12.18
N ILE A 183 -19.48 11.06 -12.02
CA ILE A 183 -19.21 11.73 -10.73
C ILE A 183 -20.27 11.29 -9.73
N ILE A 184 -21.53 11.25 -10.11
CA ILE A 184 -22.62 10.79 -9.27
C ILE A 184 -22.47 9.30 -8.91
N GLU A 185 -22.08 8.46 -9.88
CA GLU A 185 -21.82 7.03 -9.68
C GLU A 185 -20.69 6.79 -8.66
N TYR A 186 -19.58 7.55 -8.78
CA TYR A 186 -18.40 7.35 -7.93
C TYR A 186 -18.28 8.32 -6.76
N ARG A 187 -19.34 9.06 -6.41
CA ARG A 187 -19.32 10.12 -5.40
C ARG A 187 -18.70 9.72 -4.06
N TYR A 188 -19.00 8.50 -3.58
CA TYR A 188 -18.48 8.02 -2.31
C TYR A 188 -16.99 7.64 -2.34
N PHE A 189 -16.45 7.33 -3.50
CA PHE A 189 -15.01 7.16 -3.68
C PHE A 189 -14.31 8.51 -3.83
N ILE A 190 -14.91 9.40 -4.61
CA ILE A 190 -14.41 10.76 -4.86
C ILE A 190 -14.30 11.52 -3.54
N MET A 191 -15.32 11.47 -2.67
CA MET A 191 -15.33 12.19 -1.39
C MET A 191 -14.13 11.87 -0.49
N LEU A 192 -13.52 10.68 -0.59
CA LEU A 192 -12.35 10.29 0.22
C LEU A 192 -11.10 11.13 -0.08
N SER A 193 -11.05 11.76 -1.26
CA SER A 193 -9.88 12.50 -1.76
C SER A 193 -10.08 14.01 -1.84
N LEU A 194 -11.18 14.53 -1.31
CA LEU A 194 -11.56 15.95 -1.41
C LEU A 194 -11.40 16.69 -0.08
N ASN A 195 -11.03 17.96 -0.18
CA ASN A 195 -11.11 18.91 0.94
C ASN A 195 -12.55 19.44 1.12
N LEU A 196 -12.79 20.24 2.17
CA LEU A 196 -14.13 20.73 2.51
C LEU A 196 -14.78 21.55 1.38
N ASN A 197 -14.02 22.42 0.70
CA ASN A 197 -14.56 23.22 -0.40
C ASN A 197 -14.96 22.33 -1.60
N GLU A 198 -14.14 21.36 -1.92
CA GLU A 198 -14.41 20.40 -3.00
C GLU A 198 -15.59 19.46 -2.64
N LEU A 199 -15.75 19.11 -1.37
CA LEU A 199 -16.91 18.35 -0.89
C LEU A 199 -18.22 19.14 -1.02
N GLU A 200 -18.21 20.45 -0.76
CA GLU A 200 -19.39 21.30 -1.01
C GLU A 200 -19.72 21.33 -2.51
N GLU A 201 -18.71 21.45 -3.42
CA GLU A 201 -18.94 21.33 -4.86
C GLU A 201 -19.54 19.96 -5.23
N LEU A 202 -19.01 18.87 -4.64
CA LEU A 202 -19.53 17.52 -4.88
C LEU A 202 -20.98 17.39 -4.40
N TYR A 203 -21.31 17.98 -3.26
CA TYR A 203 -22.69 18.06 -2.79
C TYR A 203 -23.58 18.81 -3.76
N GLU A 204 -23.15 19.96 -4.27
CA GLU A 204 -23.91 20.75 -5.23
C GLU A 204 -24.21 19.98 -6.53
N ILE A 205 -23.26 19.14 -6.99
CA ILE A 205 -23.44 18.27 -8.16
C ILE A 205 -24.39 17.11 -7.87
N THR A 206 -24.24 16.47 -6.71
CA THR A 206 -24.92 15.19 -6.42
C THR A 206 -26.24 15.34 -5.67
N LYS A 207 -26.38 16.44 -4.91
CA LYS A 207 -27.49 16.72 -3.96
C LYS A 207 -27.68 15.56 -2.96
N ASP A 208 -26.60 14.87 -2.62
CA ASP A 208 -26.60 13.73 -1.70
C ASP A 208 -26.20 14.19 -0.30
N GLU A 209 -27.16 14.25 0.64
CA GLU A 209 -26.95 14.73 2.02
C GLU A 209 -25.84 13.94 2.76
N ARG A 210 -25.57 12.70 2.35
CA ARG A 210 -24.49 11.88 2.93
C ARG A 210 -23.12 12.45 2.66
N ILE A 211 -22.94 13.25 1.62
CA ILE A 211 -21.71 14.00 1.38
C ILE A 211 -21.53 15.10 2.44
N ARG A 212 -22.60 15.80 2.81
CA ARG A 212 -22.57 16.78 3.90
C ARG A 212 -22.31 16.15 5.27
N ASP A 213 -22.90 15.00 5.53
CA ASP A 213 -22.61 14.25 6.75
C ASP A 213 -21.13 13.87 6.82
N PHE A 214 -20.59 13.34 5.72
CA PHE A 214 -19.17 13.00 5.63
C PHE A 214 -18.28 14.25 5.79
N MET A 215 -18.64 15.38 5.21
CA MET A 215 -17.91 16.65 5.33
C MET A 215 -17.80 17.09 6.79
N LYS A 216 -18.90 17.02 7.56
CA LYS A 216 -18.89 17.32 9.00
C LYS A 216 -17.94 16.38 9.76
N GLU A 217 -17.97 15.10 9.46
CA GLU A 217 -17.12 14.12 10.11
C GLU A 217 -15.63 14.30 9.75
N LEU A 218 -15.34 14.69 8.52
CA LEU A 218 -13.97 15.02 8.08
C LEU A 218 -13.45 16.28 8.80
N GLU A 219 -14.28 17.30 8.95
CA GLU A 219 -13.95 18.51 9.72
C GLU A 219 -13.74 18.17 11.18
N ASN A 220 -14.66 17.44 11.80
CA ASN A 220 -14.56 16.99 13.19
C ASN A 220 -13.27 16.19 13.41
N ALA A 221 -12.95 15.22 12.55
CA ALA A 221 -11.72 14.44 12.66
C ALA A 221 -10.47 15.32 12.64
N ASN A 222 -10.43 16.34 11.78
CA ASN A 222 -9.31 17.27 11.69
C ASN A 222 -9.18 18.24 12.88
N THR A 223 -10.24 18.44 13.67
CA THR A 223 -10.24 19.32 14.85
C THR A 223 -10.01 18.57 16.17
N LEU A 224 -10.09 17.23 16.18
CA LEU A 224 -9.89 16.43 17.40
C LEU A 224 -8.44 16.48 17.90
N PRO A 225 -8.20 16.91 19.17
CA PRO A 225 -6.85 16.95 19.73
C PRO A 225 -6.15 15.58 19.71
N GLU A 226 -6.89 14.50 19.99
CA GLU A 226 -6.38 13.14 20.01
C GLU A 226 -5.89 12.70 18.63
N PHE A 227 -6.60 13.08 17.57
CA PHE A 227 -6.17 12.82 16.20
C PHE A 227 -4.90 13.59 15.86
N ARG A 228 -4.80 14.86 16.25
CA ARG A 228 -3.61 15.69 16.06
C ARG A 228 -2.41 15.12 16.79
N GLN A 229 -2.55 14.73 18.06
CA GLN A 229 -1.49 14.07 18.81
C GLN A 229 -1.06 12.75 18.14
N PHE A 230 -2.00 11.93 17.74
CA PHE A 230 -1.72 10.65 17.09
C PHE A 230 -0.94 10.83 15.77
N ILE A 231 -1.31 11.82 14.95
CA ILE A 231 -0.59 12.14 13.72
C ILE A 231 0.86 12.54 14.02
N THR A 232 1.07 13.42 15.02
CA THR A 232 2.41 13.90 15.39
C THR A 232 3.31 12.75 15.84
N GLU A 233 2.84 11.88 16.73
CA GLU A 233 3.60 10.72 17.21
C GLU A 233 4.02 9.77 16.09
N GLU A 234 3.17 9.60 15.10
CA GLU A 234 3.46 8.72 13.97
C GLU A 234 4.41 9.36 12.95
N GLN A 235 4.31 10.68 12.76
CA GLN A 235 5.26 11.42 11.94
C GLN A 235 6.66 11.34 12.52
N ASP A 236 6.80 11.43 13.84
CA ASP A 236 8.08 11.26 14.54
C ASP A 236 8.64 9.87 14.34
N LYS A 237 7.80 8.82 14.45
CA LYS A 237 8.20 7.44 14.19
C LYS A 237 8.65 7.25 12.73
N GLU A 238 7.91 7.81 11.78
CA GLU A 238 8.25 7.74 10.35
C GLU A 238 9.56 8.49 10.07
N PHE A 239 9.77 9.65 10.69
CA PHE A 239 11.00 10.41 10.59
C PHE A 239 12.21 9.61 11.10
N ILE A 240 12.08 8.97 12.26
CA ILE A 240 13.11 8.11 12.85
C ILE A 240 13.42 6.94 11.89
N LEU A 241 12.38 6.25 11.39
CA LEU A 241 12.55 5.13 10.47
C LEU A 241 13.23 5.54 9.16
N ASN A 242 12.87 6.70 8.61
CA ASN A 242 13.48 7.22 7.38
C ASN A 242 14.94 7.62 7.63
N THR A 243 15.25 8.16 8.80
CA THR A 243 16.63 8.49 9.21
C THR A 243 17.48 7.22 9.29
N VAL A 244 16.97 6.18 9.97
CA VAL A 244 17.67 4.88 10.09
C VAL A 244 17.89 4.23 8.71
N ARG A 245 16.88 4.33 7.83
CA ARG A 245 17.00 3.82 6.45
C ARG A 245 18.08 4.57 5.68
N TYR A 246 18.05 5.90 5.69
CA TYR A 246 19.04 6.74 5.02
C TYR A 246 20.46 6.44 5.50
N GLU A 247 20.67 6.30 6.80
CA GLU A 247 21.97 5.92 7.35
C GLU A 247 22.40 4.51 6.93
N GLY A 248 21.44 3.58 6.85
CA GLY A 248 21.69 2.20 6.37
C GLY A 248 22.13 2.19 4.91
N GLU A 249 21.44 2.93 4.04
CA GLU A 249 21.77 3.09 2.63
C GLU A 249 23.17 3.70 2.46
N LYS A 250 23.46 4.80 3.16
CA LYS A 250 24.78 5.47 3.12
C LYS A 250 25.92 4.57 3.59
N ARG A 251 25.68 3.74 4.62
CA ARG A 251 26.66 2.73 5.07
C ARG A 251 26.84 1.61 4.03
N GLY A 252 25.74 1.21 3.38
CA GLY A 252 25.74 0.22 2.30
C GLY A 252 26.52 0.71 1.08
N GLU A 253 26.32 1.95 0.66
CA GLU A 253 27.01 2.60 -0.44
C GLU A 253 28.52 2.67 -0.18
N LYS A 254 28.94 3.21 0.97
CA LYS A 254 30.37 3.24 1.36
C LYS A 254 31.02 1.86 1.37
N ARG A 255 30.29 0.84 1.86
CA ARG A 255 30.80 -0.55 1.83
C ARG A 255 30.89 -1.09 0.40
N GLY A 256 29.92 -0.72 -0.45
CA GLY A 256 29.89 -1.07 -1.87
C GLY A 256 31.07 -0.46 -2.62
N GLU A 257 31.30 0.84 -2.44
CA GLU A 257 32.44 1.57 -3.02
C GLU A 257 33.77 0.97 -2.60
N ALA A 258 34.01 0.77 -1.29
CA ALA A 258 35.24 0.19 -0.79
C ALA A 258 35.49 -1.25 -1.29
N ARG A 259 34.42 -2.04 -1.48
CA ARG A 259 34.51 -3.37 -2.10
C ARG A 259 34.77 -3.28 -3.59
N GLY A 260 34.14 -2.34 -4.29
CA GLY A 260 34.34 -2.07 -5.71
C GLY A 260 35.77 -1.64 -6.00
N GLU A 261 36.29 -0.71 -5.23
CA GLU A 261 37.68 -0.23 -5.33
C GLU A 261 38.71 -1.37 -5.13
N LYS A 262 38.54 -2.16 -4.06
CA LYS A 262 39.44 -3.32 -3.82
C LYS A 262 39.40 -4.33 -4.96
N LYS A 263 38.20 -4.62 -5.49
CA LYS A 263 38.04 -5.52 -6.65
C LYS A 263 38.61 -4.92 -7.92
N GLY A 264 38.46 -3.62 -8.14
CA GLY A 264 39.05 -2.90 -9.28
C GLY A 264 40.57 -2.93 -9.26
N ILE A 265 41.18 -2.62 -8.11
CA ILE A 265 42.64 -2.68 -7.91
C ILE A 265 43.16 -4.10 -8.16
N LEU A 266 42.50 -5.12 -7.59
CA LEU A 266 42.92 -6.51 -7.79
C LEU A 266 42.78 -6.92 -9.26
N LYS A 267 41.69 -6.56 -9.94
CA LYS A 267 41.51 -6.84 -11.37
C LYS A 267 42.61 -6.21 -12.22
N SER A 268 42.94 -4.95 -11.98
CA SER A 268 44.02 -4.22 -12.67
C SER A 268 45.36 -4.88 -12.45
N LYS A 269 45.70 -5.26 -11.20
CA LYS A 269 46.93 -5.98 -10.88
C LYS A 269 47.03 -7.33 -11.60
N LEU A 270 45.94 -8.09 -11.66
CA LEU A 270 45.89 -9.39 -12.36
C LEU A 270 46.03 -9.22 -13.88
N GLU A 271 45.45 -8.18 -14.45
CA GLU A 271 45.58 -7.85 -15.86
C GLU A 271 47.03 -7.44 -16.22
N THR A 272 47.62 -6.58 -15.40
CA THR A 272 49.05 -6.21 -15.51
C THR A 272 49.94 -7.45 -15.43
N ALA A 273 49.74 -8.30 -14.42
CA ALA A 273 50.48 -9.53 -14.27
C ALA A 273 50.36 -10.49 -15.46
N ARG A 274 49.16 -10.60 -16.04
CA ARG A 274 48.89 -11.39 -17.27
C ARG A 274 49.67 -10.84 -18.45
N ASN A 275 49.73 -9.54 -18.64
CA ASN A 275 50.50 -8.92 -19.73
C ASN A 275 52.01 -9.15 -19.54
N MET A 276 52.51 -9.00 -18.30
CA MET A 276 53.91 -9.27 -18.01
C MET A 276 54.29 -10.74 -18.20
N LEU A 277 53.41 -11.70 -17.92
CA LEU A 277 53.65 -13.13 -18.21
C LEU A 277 53.76 -13.36 -19.72
N LYS A 278 52.91 -12.69 -20.56
CA LYS A 278 53.03 -12.77 -22.04
C LYS A 278 54.35 -12.26 -22.54
N GLU A 279 54.87 -11.21 -21.92
CA GLU A 279 56.19 -10.62 -22.21
C GLU A 279 57.35 -11.41 -21.59
N LYS A 280 57.09 -12.60 -20.98
CA LYS A 280 58.09 -13.53 -20.40
C LYS A 280 58.89 -12.97 -19.22
N PHE A 281 58.33 -12.04 -18.44
CA PHE A 281 58.94 -11.61 -17.18
C PHE A 281 58.92 -12.78 -16.15
N SER A 282 59.92 -12.80 -15.25
CA SER A 282 59.97 -13.80 -14.19
C SER A 282 58.86 -13.59 -13.16
N ILE A 283 58.35 -14.67 -12.56
CA ILE A 283 57.26 -14.62 -11.56
C ILE A 283 57.64 -13.75 -10.36
N GLU A 284 58.90 -13.77 -9.95
CA GLU A 284 59.45 -12.96 -8.86
C GLU A 284 59.40 -11.48 -9.22
N THR A 285 59.73 -11.11 -10.46
CA THR A 285 59.66 -9.73 -10.93
C THR A 285 58.21 -9.26 -11.00
N ILE A 286 57.28 -10.08 -11.49
CA ILE A 286 55.84 -9.77 -11.55
C ILE A 286 55.30 -9.58 -10.12
N SER A 287 55.64 -10.44 -9.19
CA SER A 287 55.21 -10.36 -7.80
C SER A 287 55.66 -9.05 -7.16
N ARG A 288 56.91 -8.68 -7.37
CA ARG A 288 57.50 -7.43 -6.83
C ARG A 288 56.80 -6.18 -7.40
N LEU A 289 56.50 -6.15 -8.67
CA LEU A 289 55.92 -4.98 -9.36
C LEU A 289 54.39 -4.84 -9.16
N THR A 290 53.67 -5.93 -9.07
CA THR A 290 52.20 -5.91 -8.93
C THR A 290 51.75 -6.04 -7.47
N GLY A 291 52.60 -6.55 -6.58
CA GLY A 291 52.27 -6.89 -5.21
C GLY A 291 51.31 -8.09 -5.10
N LEU A 292 51.17 -8.89 -6.16
CA LEU A 292 50.47 -10.17 -6.12
C LEU A 292 51.37 -11.27 -5.55
N SER A 293 50.77 -12.22 -4.83
CA SER A 293 51.53 -13.37 -4.36
C SER A 293 51.89 -14.30 -5.54
N ILE A 294 52.98 -15.06 -5.39
CA ILE A 294 53.43 -16.04 -6.39
C ILE A 294 52.30 -17.03 -6.74
N ASN A 295 51.51 -17.45 -5.73
CA ASN A 295 50.38 -18.35 -5.97
C ASN A 295 49.24 -17.70 -6.80
N GLN A 296 48.97 -16.40 -6.58
CA GLN A 296 48.00 -15.67 -7.41
C GLN A 296 48.48 -15.56 -8.86
N ILE A 297 49.78 -15.33 -9.07
CA ILE A 297 50.36 -15.22 -10.42
C ILE A 297 50.35 -16.57 -11.15
N LYS A 298 50.71 -17.66 -10.46
CA LYS A 298 50.66 -19.04 -11.02
C LYS A 298 49.28 -19.47 -11.43
N ASN A 299 48.23 -18.97 -10.79
CA ASN A 299 46.83 -19.27 -11.09
C ASN A 299 46.25 -18.38 -12.21
N ILE A 300 47.00 -17.48 -12.81
CA ILE A 300 46.54 -16.69 -13.96
C ILE A 300 46.60 -17.58 -15.20
N SER A 301 45.40 -17.88 -15.72
CA SER A 301 45.28 -18.51 -17.05
C SER A 301 45.70 -17.51 -18.13
N LEU A 302 46.63 -17.85 -18.98
CA LEU A 302 47.10 -17.03 -20.10
C LEU A 302 46.07 -16.97 -21.22
#